data_2f8294058521250ecdd303b43ebd4969
#
_entry.id   2f8294058521250ecdd303b43ebd4969
#
_cell.length_a   1.000
_cell.length_b   1.000
_cell.length_c   1.000
_cell.angle_alpha   90.00
_cell.angle_beta   90.00
_cell.angle_gamma   90.00
#
_symmetry.space_group_name_H-M   'P 1'
#
loop_
_entity.id
_entity.type
_entity.pdbx_description
1 polymer ?
#
loop_
_entity_poly.entity_id
_entity_poly.type
_entity_poly.pdbx_seq_one_letter_code
_entity_poly.pdbx_strand_id
1 'polypeptide(L)'
;MPRTLIVVLGFLLSGLVGLGAYFLPLFQTAATASAVRGGLPNLNPIQPPSQPFTVLLLGSDDDSKFVPDQLNTQSMMLLRVDPATKQATMLSIPRDLWVQLPNQGMGKISWAYQTGGAQGAVDAVQSTFKVHVDDYVWIGLNGLVKLIDRLGGVNLQVTNPVMDDYYPADLNADEDPYGYYRVAVLPGATHMDGVHALQYVRSRHGDVRGDFARSERQQQLLLAIKAEASHLNVTDLPALASAFNGEIKTSMGLDRMRSLLTIANEFSGPNVHRVVLVPPYTSEGYAGDQSVVFPDWNRILPLVHQSFP
;
A
#
# COMPACT_ATOMS: atom_id res chain seq x y z
N MET A 1 5.27 -13.28 -55.22
CA MET A 1 5.57 -12.49 -54.03
C MET A 1 6.99 -12.83 -53.58
N PRO A 2 7.86 -11.86 -53.36
CA PRO A 2 9.22 -12.12 -52.94
C PRO A 2 9.23 -12.75 -51.53
N ARG A 3 10.06 -13.79 -51.37
CA ARG A 3 10.20 -14.55 -50.12
C ARG A 3 10.49 -13.65 -48.88
N THR A 4 11.13 -12.52 -49.12
CA THR A 4 11.37 -11.47 -48.10
C THR A 4 10.10 -10.85 -47.51
N LEU A 5 9.04 -10.66 -48.31
CA LEU A 5 7.77 -10.11 -47.83
C LEU A 5 7.02 -11.09 -46.91
N ILE A 6 7.12 -12.40 -47.17
CA ILE A 6 6.52 -13.45 -46.33
C ILE A 6 7.23 -13.54 -44.97
N VAL A 7 8.56 -13.39 -44.95
CA VAL A 7 9.34 -13.41 -43.71
C VAL A 7 9.04 -12.17 -42.86
N VAL A 8 8.95 -10.99 -43.47
CA VAL A 8 8.61 -9.73 -42.75
C VAL A 8 7.18 -9.78 -42.23
N LEU A 9 6.21 -10.29 -43.00
CA LEU A 9 4.84 -10.49 -42.52
C LEU A 9 4.76 -11.52 -41.38
N GLY A 10 5.56 -12.60 -41.47
CA GLY A 10 5.68 -13.59 -40.37
C GLY A 10 6.24 -12.99 -39.09
N PHE A 11 7.25 -12.13 -39.19
CA PHE A 11 7.82 -11.40 -38.04
C PHE A 11 6.82 -10.39 -37.43
N LEU A 12 6.10 -9.65 -38.25
CA LEU A 12 5.06 -8.71 -37.80
C LEU A 12 3.88 -9.43 -37.14
N LEU A 13 3.43 -10.58 -37.70
CA LEU A 13 2.37 -11.40 -37.11
C LEU A 13 2.82 -12.05 -35.79
N SER A 14 4.04 -12.58 -35.73
CA SER A 14 4.57 -13.13 -34.46
C SER A 14 4.76 -12.06 -33.40
N GLY A 15 5.17 -10.85 -33.77
CA GLY A 15 5.23 -9.67 -32.89
C GLY A 15 3.85 -9.27 -32.35
N LEU A 16 2.83 -9.25 -33.19
CA LEU A 16 1.44 -8.96 -32.81
C LEU A 16 0.83 -10.05 -31.92
N VAL A 17 1.11 -11.33 -32.20
CA VAL A 17 0.68 -12.45 -31.34
C VAL A 17 1.43 -12.45 -30.03
N GLY A 18 2.74 -12.15 -30.03
CA GLY A 18 3.54 -11.98 -28.81
C GLY A 18 3.04 -10.81 -27.94
N LEU A 19 2.74 -9.66 -28.56
CA LEU A 19 2.09 -8.53 -27.87
C LEU A 19 0.72 -8.92 -27.32
N GLY A 20 -0.13 -9.61 -28.09
CA GLY A 20 -1.44 -10.07 -27.63
C GLY A 20 -1.33 -11.04 -26.45
N ALA A 21 -0.42 -12.02 -26.51
CA ALA A 21 -0.17 -12.96 -25.42
C ALA A 21 0.46 -12.30 -24.20
N TYR A 22 1.29 -11.27 -24.40
CA TYR A 22 1.90 -10.48 -23.33
C TYR A 22 0.88 -9.60 -22.59
N PHE A 23 -0.11 -9.06 -23.30
CA PHE A 23 -1.16 -8.22 -22.72
C PHE A 23 -2.38 -9.00 -22.21
N LEU A 24 -2.54 -10.29 -22.61
CA LEU A 24 -3.70 -11.11 -22.20
C LEU A 24 -3.87 -11.24 -20.68
N PRO A 25 -2.82 -11.48 -19.87
CA PRO A 25 -2.92 -11.52 -18.42
C PRO A 25 -3.33 -10.17 -17.83
N LEU A 26 -2.92 -9.07 -18.46
CA LEU A 26 -3.30 -7.70 -18.04
C LEU A 26 -4.82 -7.47 -18.20
N PHE A 27 -5.39 -7.95 -19.31
CA PHE A 27 -6.83 -7.88 -19.52
C PHE A 27 -7.59 -8.79 -18.55
N GLN A 28 -7.02 -9.92 -18.15
CA GLN A 28 -7.65 -10.84 -17.19
C GLN A 28 -7.61 -10.29 -15.76
N THR A 29 -6.49 -9.68 -15.31
CA THR A 29 -6.39 -9.06 -14.00
C THR A 29 -7.19 -7.76 -13.89
N ALA A 30 -7.22 -6.94 -14.94
CA ALA A 30 -8.09 -5.77 -14.99
C ALA A 30 -9.58 -6.16 -15.03
N ALA A 31 -9.94 -7.26 -15.66
CA ALA A 31 -11.33 -7.76 -15.71
C ALA A 31 -11.80 -8.34 -14.38
N THR A 32 -10.89 -8.84 -13.52
CA THR A 32 -11.23 -9.29 -12.16
C THR A 32 -11.22 -8.17 -11.13
N ALA A 33 -10.48 -7.08 -11.38
CA ALA A 33 -10.43 -5.90 -10.50
C ALA A 33 -11.56 -4.90 -10.75
N SER A 34 -12.15 -4.92 -11.94
CA SER A 34 -13.31 -4.07 -12.29
C SER A 34 -14.16 -4.86 -13.27
N ALA A 35 -15.48 -4.90 -13.08
CA ALA A 35 -16.40 -5.37 -14.11
C ALA A 35 -16.30 -4.43 -15.33
N VAL A 36 -15.30 -4.66 -16.17
CA VAL A 36 -15.04 -3.88 -17.38
C VAL A 36 -16.17 -4.18 -18.35
N ARG A 37 -17.09 -3.24 -18.47
CA ARG A 37 -17.96 -3.17 -19.67
C ARG A 37 -17.06 -2.95 -20.87
N GLY A 38 -17.02 -3.94 -21.75
CA GLY A 38 -16.08 -4.08 -22.85
C GLY A 38 -15.86 -2.80 -23.66
N GLY A 39 -14.60 -2.44 -23.79
CA GLY A 39 -14.07 -1.43 -24.70
C GLY A 39 -12.57 -1.66 -24.86
N LEU A 40 -12.05 -1.39 -26.05
CA LEU A 40 -10.60 -1.35 -26.28
C LEU A 40 -9.96 -0.31 -25.35
N PRO A 41 -8.71 -0.51 -24.91
CA PRO A 41 -8.01 0.47 -24.08
C PRO A 41 -8.07 1.84 -24.76
N ASN A 42 -8.50 2.84 -24.01
CA ASN A 42 -8.56 4.20 -24.50
C ASN A 42 -7.12 4.69 -24.77
N LEU A 43 -6.77 4.87 -26.04
CA LEU A 43 -5.44 5.35 -26.46
C LEU A 43 -5.33 6.89 -26.41
N ASN A 44 -6.31 7.56 -25.83
CA ASN A 44 -6.24 9.02 -25.63
C ASN A 44 -5.00 9.40 -24.80
N PRO A 45 -4.44 10.58 -25.02
CA PRO A 45 -3.35 11.10 -24.19
C PRO A 45 -3.74 11.03 -22.71
N ILE A 46 -2.86 10.46 -21.89
CA ILE A 46 -3.10 10.34 -20.46
C ILE A 46 -3.11 11.74 -19.87
N GLN A 47 -4.27 12.13 -19.30
CA GLN A 47 -4.38 13.40 -18.61
C GLN A 47 -3.92 13.22 -17.16
N PRO A 48 -3.02 14.07 -16.64
CA PRO A 48 -2.71 14.09 -15.22
C PRO A 48 -3.97 14.42 -14.41
N PRO A 49 -4.11 13.91 -13.19
CA PRO A 49 -5.20 14.32 -12.32
C PRO A 49 -5.07 15.81 -12.03
N SER A 50 -6.19 16.53 -12.13
CA SER A 50 -6.24 17.98 -11.90
C SER A 50 -6.88 18.34 -10.55
N GLN A 51 -7.63 17.41 -9.96
CA GLN A 51 -8.30 17.59 -8.68
C GLN A 51 -7.57 16.84 -7.58
N PRO A 52 -7.59 17.34 -6.34
CA PRO A 52 -7.11 16.61 -5.19
C PRO A 52 -7.85 15.28 -5.04
N PHE A 53 -7.15 14.27 -4.56
CA PHE A 53 -7.73 12.94 -4.32
C PHE A 53 -7.10 12.29 -3.09
N THR A 54 -7.83 11.35 -2.50
CA THR A 54 -7.43 10.63 -1.29
C THR A 54 -7.42 9.13 -1.55
N VAL A 55 -6.33 8.47 -1.19
CA VAL A 55 -6.15 7.02 -1.32
C VAL A 55 -5.95 6.42 0.06
N LEU A 56 -6.67 5.34 0.35
CA LEU A 56 -6.43 4.52 1.54
C LEU A 56 -5.44 3.40 1.20
N LEU A 57 -4.27 3.44 1.82
CA LEU A 57 -3.25 2.40 1.71
C LEU A 57 -3.43 1.42 2.87
N LEU A 58 -3.54 0.13 2.53
CA LEU A 58 -3.77 -0.96 3.46
C LEU A 58 -2.67 -2.01 3.32
N GLY A 59 -1.96 -2.28 4.40
CA GLY A 59 -1.09 -3.45 4.52
C GLY A 59 -1.79 -4.51 5.35
N SER A 60 -1.84 -5.74 4.88
CA SER A 60 -2.51 -6.83 5.59
C SER A 60 -1.53 -7.94 5.94
N ASP A 61 -1.87 -8.67 6.98
CA ASP A 61 -1.17 -9.86 7.44
C ASP A 61 -1.78 -11.06 6.70
N ASP A 62 -1.23 -11.38 5.53
CA ASP A 62 -1.66 -12.49 4.68
C ASP A 62 -0.74 -13.70 4.83
N ASP A 63 -0.19 -13.89 6.03
CA ASP A 63 0.62 -15.05 6.32
C ASP A 63 -0.20 -16.36 6.36
N SER A 64 0.50 -17.49 6.27
CA SER A 64 -0.11 -18.81 6.21
C SER A 64 -0.90 -19.25 7.47
N LYS A 65 -0.78 -18.49 8.57
CA LYS A 65 -1.52 -18.76 9.84
C LYS A 65 -2.96 -18.34 9.76
N PHE A 66 -3.30 -17.37 8.91
CA PHE A 66 -4.62 -16.78 8.87
C PHE A 66 -5.41 -17.30 7.69
N VAL A 67 -6.65 -17.67 7.96
CA VAL A 67 -7.60 -17.91 6.88
C VAL A 67 -8.01 -16.56 6.25
N PRO A 68 -8.33 -16.52 4.94
CA PRO A 68 -8.63 -15.28 4.24
C PRO A 68 -9.67 -14.37 4.91
N ASP A 69 -10.67 -14.98 5.58
CA ASP A 69 -11.76 -14.26 6.25
C ASP A 69 -11.38 -13.73 7.65
N GLN A 70 -10.16 -13.98 8.12
CA GLN A 70 -9.67 -13.52 9.43
C GLN A 70 -8.53 -12.52 9.33
N LEU A 71 -8.22 -12.05 8.11
CA LEU A 71 -7.17 -11.06 7.89
C LEU A 71 -7.53 -9.72 8.51
N ASN A 72 -6.57 -9.14 9.21
CA ASN A 72 -6.62 -7.78 9.73
C ASN A 72 -5.70 -6.87 8.94
N THR A 73 -6.03 -5.60 8.89
CA THR A 73 -5.07 -4.61 8.44
C THR A 73 -3.99 -4.37 9.49
N GLN A 74 -2.74 -4.51 9.10
CA GLN A 74 -1.58 -4.25 9.96
C GLN A 74 -1.05 -2.82 9.81
N SER A 75 -1.34 -2.20 8.66
CA SER A 75 -1.04 -0.80 8.35
C SER A 75 -2.23 -0.15 7.69
N MET A 76 -2.56 1.05 8.13
CA MET A 76 -3.62 1.88 7.55
C MET A 76 -3.09 3.31 7.40
N MET A 77 -3.10 3.83 6.18
CA MET A 77 -2.60 5.18 5.90
C MET A 77 -3.47 5.89 4.88
N LEU A 78 -3.96 7.08 5.22
CA LEU A 78 -4.56 7.98 4.24
C LEU A 78 -3.45 8.76 3.54
N LEU A 79 -3.48 8.76 2.23
CA LEU A 79 -2.62 9.57 1.36
C LEU A 79 -3.51 10.53 0.57
N ARG A 80 -3.41 11.83 0.86
CA ARG A 80 -4.00 12.87 0.04
C ARG A 80 -2.93 13.45 -0.89
N VAL A 81 -3.29 13.61 -2.14
CA VAL A 81 -2.45 14.23 -3.17
C VAL A 81 -3.21 15.40 -3.76
N ASP A 82 -2.58 16.55 -3.77
CA ASP A 82 -3.07 17.76 -4.43
C ASP A 82 -2.14 18.13 -5.60
N PRO A 83 -2.57 17.83 -6.83
CA PRO A 83 -1.76 18.11 -8.02
C PRO A 83 -1.55 19.61 -8.27
N ALA A 84 -2.50 20.45 -7.89
CA ALA A 84 -2.43 21.90 -8.14
C ALA A 84 -1.36 22.58 -7.28
N THR A 85 -1.28 22.18 -6.01
CA THR A 85 -0.28 22.70 -5.05
C THR A 85 0.98 21.86 -4.99
N LYS A 86 1.01 20.70 -5.65
CA LYS A 86 2.10 19.72 -5.59
C LYS A 86 2.41 19.26 -4.16
N GLN A 87 1.39 19.19 -3.32
CA GLN A 87 1.51 18.75 -1.95
C GLN A 87 0.89 17.36 -1.77
N ALA A 88 1.49 16.57 -0.91
CA ALA A 88 0.95 15.30 -0.45
C ALA A 88 0.94 15.26 1.07
N THR A 89 -0.12 14.67 1.64
CA THR A 89 -0.22 14.45 3.09
C THR A 89 -0.44 12.97 3.35
N MET A 90 0.40 12.40 4.21
CA MET A 90 0.29 11.03 4.70
C MET A 90 -0.16 11.05 6.16
N LEU A 91 -1.29 10.42 6.46
CA LEU A 91 -1.81 10.24 7.81
C LEU A 91 -1.83 8.76 8.17
N SER A 92 -0.94 8.32 9.06
CA SER A 92 -0.97 6.97 9.60
C SER A 92 -2.02 6.85 10.69
N ILE A 93 -2.91 5.86 10.52
CA ILE A 93 -4.01 5.55 11.44
C ILE A 93 -3.58 4.35 12.28
N PRO A 94 -3.57 4.45 13.63
CA PRO A 94 -3.30 3.30 14.49
C PRO A 94 -4.32 2.20 14.24
N ARG A 95 -3.88 0.99 13.93
CA ARG A 95 -4.76 -0.14 13.63
C ARG A 95 -5.67 -0.55 14.79
N ASP A 96 -5.20 -0.28 16.01
CA ASP A 96 -5.91 -0.59 17.26
C ASP A 96 -6.78 0.60 17.74
N LEU A 97 -7.02 1.62 16.89
CA LEU A 97 -7.88 2.75 17.19
C LEU A 97 -9.31 2.28 17.48
N TRP A 98 -9.81 2.60 18.68
CA TRP A 98 -11.10 2.15 19.16
C TRP A 98 -12.23 3.06 18.69
N VAL A 99 -13.02 2.57 17.75
CA VAL A 99 -14.00 3.38 17.02
C VAL A 99 -15.33 2.64 16.84
N GLN A 100 -16.38 3.39 16.49
CA GLN A 100 -17.64 2.82 16.05
C GLN A 100 -17.47 2.29 14.62
N LEU A 101 -17.50 0.97 14.47
CA LEU A 101 -17.43 0.33 13.17
C LEU A 101 -18.82 0.30 12.49
N PRO A 102 -18.91 0.49 11.16
CA PRO A 102 -20.15 0.31 10.44
C PRO A 102 -20.73 -1.09 10.67
N ASN A 103 -21.98 -1.15 11.12
CA ASN A 103 -22.75 -2.41 11.34
C ASN A 103 -22.16 -3.41 12.36
N GLN A 104 -21.16 -3.03 13.16
CA GLN A 104 -20.47 -3.96 14.08
C GLN A 104 -20.40 -3.48 15.54
N GLY A 105 -20.69 -2.20 15.83
CA GLY A 105 -20.49 -1.62 17.15
C GLY A 105 -19.08 -1.11 17.38
N MET A 106 -18.68 -0.95 18.64
CA MET A 106 -17.33 -0.48 19.01
C MET A 106 -16.29 -1.56 18.78
N GLY A 107 -15.18 -1.21 18.14
CA GLY A 107 -14.10 -2.14 17.82
C GLY A 107 -12.82 -1.47 17.35
N LYS A 108 -11.76 -2.24 17.16
CA LYS A 108 -10.53 -1.76 16.53
C LYS A 108 -10.79 -1.48 15.06
N ILE A 109 -10.32 -0.35 14.54
CA ILE A 109 -10.57 0.05 13.16
C ILE A 109 -10.08 -1.01 12.15
N SER A 110 -9.02 -1.76 12.50
CA SER A 110 -8.50 -2.86 11.67
C SER A 110 -9.48 -4.01 11.47
N TRP A 111 -10.45 -4.21 12.37
CA TRP A 111 -11.45 -5.28 12.26
C TRP A 111 -12.44 -5.05 11.12
N ALA A 112 -12.59 -3.81 10.66
CA ALA A 112 -13.45 -3.50 9.53
C ALA A 112 -13.07 -4.27 8.25
N TYR A 113 -11.79 -4.62 8.11
CA TYR A 113 -11.32 -5.43 6.98
C TYR A 113 -11.83 -6.87 7.04
N GLN A 114 -11.94 -7.48 8.22
CA GLN A 114 -12.40 -8.87 8.37
C GLN A 114 -13.81 -9.09 7.81
N THR A 115 -14.68 -8.11 7.97
CA THR A 115 -16.10 -8.25 7.61
C THR A 115 -16.44 -7.69 6.24
N GLY A 116 -15.70 -6.68 5.77
CA GLY A 116 -15.99 -5.97 4.52
C GLY A 116 -14.81 -5.88 3.55
N GLY A 117 -13.70 -6.58 3.84
CA GLY A 117 -12.49 -6.48 3.04
C GLY A 117 -11.96 -5.05 2.96
N ALA A 118 -11.32 -4.72 1.85
CA ALA A 118 -10.78 -3.38 1.64
C ALA A 118 -11.89 -2.30 1.64
N GLN A 119 -13.07 -2.60 1.10
CA GLN A 119 -14.20 -1.66 1.11
C GLN A 119 -14.70 -1.40 2.53
N GLY A 120 -14.80 -2.44 3.37
CA GLY A 120 -15.15 -2.27 4.78
C GLY A 120 -14.17 -1.38 5.54
N ALA A 121 -12.87 -1.48 5.24
CA ALA A 121 -11.85 -0.58 5.80
C ALA A 121 -12.04 0.86 5.30
N VAL A 122 -12.36 1.07 4.02
CA VAL A 122 -12.71 2.39 3.45
C VAL A 122 -13.91 2.99 4.17
N ASP A 123 -14.99 2.23 4.32
CA ASP A 123 -16.23 2.70 4.96
C ASP A 123 -15.99 3.07 6.42
N ALA A 124 -15.19 2.27 7.14
CA ALA A 124 -14.81 2.57 8.52
C ALA A 124 -13.98 3.86 8.63
N VAL A 125 -13.01 4.07 7.74
CA VAL A 125 -12.20 5.29 7.71
C VAL A 125 -13.05 6.51 7.37
N GLN A 126 -13.88 6.43 6.34
CA GLN A 126 -14.77 7.52 5.93
C GLN A 126 -15.76 7.91 7.04
N SER A 127 -16.39 6.91 7.67
CA SER A 127 -17.34 7.14 8.75
C SER A 127 -16.68 7.71 10.01
N THR A 128 -15.46 7.29 10.32
CA THR A 128 -14.71 7.69 11.51
C THR A 128 -14.13 9.09 11.40
N PHE A 129 -13.44 9.39 10.29
CA PHE A 129 -12.70 10.63 10.11
C PHE A 129 -13.48 11.70 9.35
N LYS A 130 -14.66 11.36 8.80
CA LYS A 130 -15.52 12.25 8.00
C LYS A 130 -14.80 12.79 6.75
N VAL A 131 -13.98 11.95 6.13
CA VAL A 131 -13.26 12.25 4.89
C VAL A 131 -13.78 11.38 3.75
N HIS A 132 -13.63 11.87 2.51
CA HIS A 132 -13.87 11.06 1.33
C HIS A 132 -12.61 10.29 0.95
N VAL A 133 -12.76 9.03 0.56
CA VAL A 133 -11.70 8.17 0.03
C VAL A 133 -12.06 7.81 -1.40
N ASP A 134 -11.27 8.29 -2.36
CA ASP A 134 -11.51 8.07 -3.79
C ASP A 134 -11.13 6.66 -4.21
N ASP A 135 -9.98 6.18 -3.72
CA ASP A 135 -9.42 4.89 -4.09
C ASP A 135 -8.79 4.19 -2.88
N TYR A 136 -8.59 2.89 -2.99
CA TYR A 136 -7.76 2.14 -2.07
C TYR A 136 -6.69 1.32 -2.79
N VAL A 137 -5.60 1.05 -2.09
CA VAL A 137 -4.59 0.05 -2.45
C VAL A 137 -4.36 -0.84 -1.24
N TRP A 138 -4.55 -2.14 -1.42
CA TRP A 138 -4.26 -3.17 -0.43
C TRP A 138 -3.07 -4.01 -0.93
N ILE A 139 -2.13 -4.28 -0.04
CA ILE A 139 -0.97 -5.13 -0.30
C ILE A 139 -0.75 -6.11 0.86
N GLY A 140 -0.53 -7.38 0.53
CA GLY A 140 -0.10 -8.41 1.47
C GLY A 140 1.40 -8.38 1.72
N LEU A 141 1.86 -9.19 2.68
CA LEU A 141 3.30 -9.26 3.06
C LEU A 141 4.16 -9.71 1.88
N ASN A 142 3.77 -10.81 1.22
CA ASN A 142 4.48 -11.33 0.06
C ASN A 142 4.44 -10.35 -1.13
N GLY A 143 3.33 -9.65 -1.31
CA GLY A 143 3.20 -8.62 -2.31
C GLY A 143 4.19 -7.47 -2.10
N LEU A 144 4.37 -7.04 -0.86
CA LEU A 144 5.35 -6.00 -0.52
C LEU A 144 6.79 -6.47 -0.79
N VAL A 145 7.14 -7.69 -0.39
CA VAL A 145 8.46 -8.27 -0.66
C VAL A 145 8.74 -8.28 -2.16
N LYS A 146 7.83 -8.86 -2.95
CA LYS A 146 7.98 -8.96 -4.41
C LYS A 146 8.05 -7.57 -5.08
N LEU A 147 7.26 -6.61 -4.61
CA LEU A 147 7.29 -5.23 -5.13
C LEU A 147 8.69 -4.64 -4.98
N ILE A 148 9.25 -4.72 -3.78
CA ILE A 148 10.57 -4.16 -3.48
C ILE A 148 11.67 -4.88 -4.27
N ASP A 149 11.63 -6.21 -4.33
CA ASP A 149 12.61 -7.00 -5.10
C ASP A 149 12.55 -6.68 -6.61
N ARG A 150 11.35 -6.44 -7.15
CA ARG A 150 11.17 -6.02 -8.55
C ARG A 150 11.71 -4.63 -8.85
N LEU A 151 11.72 -3.75 -7.84
CA LEU A 151 12.36 -2.43 -7.95
C LEU A 151 13.89 -2.51 -7.84
N GLY A 152 14.45 -3.69 -7.53
CA GLY A 152 15.88 -3.86 -7.26
C GLY A 152 16.28 -3.50 -5.84
N GLY A 153 15.32 -3.50 -4.92
CA GLY A 153 15.47 -3.04 -3.55
C GLY A 153 15.08 -1.58 -3.35
N VAL A 154 15.24 -1.10 -2.12
CA VAL A 154 14.97 0.30 -1.74
C VAL A 154 16.12 0.89 -0.95
N ASN A 155 16.43 2.17 -1.16
CA ASN A 155 17.43 2.91 -0.41
C ASN A 155 16.74 3.73 0.70
N LEU A 156 17.12 3.48 1.94
CA LEU A 156 16.56 4.11 3.13
C LEU A 156 17.65 4.77 3.97
N GLN A 157 17.33 5.93 4.52
CA GLN A 157 18.08 6.51 5.63
C GLN A 157 17.41 6.06 6.93
N VAL A 158 17.93 5.01 7.56
CA VAL A 158 17.39 4.48 8.81
C VAL A 158 17.67 5.47 9.94
N THR A 159 16.61 6.13 10.39
CA THR A 159 16.62 7.05 11.54
C THR A 159 16.15 6.39 12.82
N ASN A 160 15.32 5.36 12.70
CA ASN A 160 14.76 4.57 13.78
C ASN A 160 15.30 3.14 13.69
N PRO A 161 16.44 2.82 14.33
CA PRO A 161 16.99 1.48 14.31
C PRO A 161 16.04 0.47 14.94
N VAL A 162 16.13 -0.77 14.52
CA VAL A 162 15.31 -1.88 15.02
C VAL A 162 16.20 -2.94 15.61
N MET A 163 15.82 -3.46 16.78
CA MET A 163 16.36 -4.68 17.34
C MET A 163 15.20 -5.47 17.93
N ASP A 164 14.71 -6.45 17.18
CA ASP A 164 13.52 -7.23 17.51
C ASP A 164 13.89 -8.70 17.68
N ASP A 165 13.83 -9.20 18.90
CA ASP A 165 14.16 -10.61 19.24
C ASP A 165 12.96 -11.54 19.01
N TYR A 166 11.79 -11.00 18.74
CA TYR A 166 10.52 -11.72 18.60
C TYR A 166 9.84 -11.47 17.26
N TYR A 167 10.65 -11.29 16.21
CA TYR A 167 10.09 -11.14 14.87
C TYR A 167 9.49 -12.47 14.39
N PRO A 168 8.22 -12.51 13.94
CA PRO A 168 7.59 -13.74 13.52
C PRO A 168 8.29 -14.38 12.31
N ALA A 169 8.48 -15.69 12.36
CA ALA A 169 9.08 -16.48 11.27
C ALA A 169 8.07 -16.98 10.23
N ASP A 170 6.95 -16.32 10.10
CA ASP A 170 5.73 -16.76 9.41
C ASP A 170 5.70 -16.57 7.88
N LEU A 171 6.74 -16.00 7.29
CA LEU A 171 6.85 -15.89 5.82
C LEU A 171 7.27 -17.20 5.14
N ASN A 172 7.89 -18.11 5.89
CA ASN A 172 8.34 -19.40 5.38
C ASN A 172 7.35 -20.48 5.84
N ALA A 173 6.48 -20.92 4.94
CA ALA A 173 5.45 -21.93 5.25
C ALA A 173 6.02 -23.29 5.68
N ASP A 174 7.30 -23.55 5.37
CA ASP A 174 8.02 -24.80 5.72
C ASP A 174 8.67 -24.73 7.13
N GLU A 175 8.72 -23.57 7.75
CA GLU A 175 9.22 -23.35 9.10
C GLU A 175 8.06 -23.31 10.11
N ASP A 176 8.39 -23.30 11.41
CA ASP A 176 7.38 -23.17 12.47
C ASP A 176 6.65 -21.82 12.34
N PRO A 177 5.34 -21.82 11.99
CA PRO A 177 4.58 -20.59 11.80
C PRO A 177 4.41 -19.77 13.08
N TYR A 178 4.73 -20.35 14.25
CA TYR A 178 4.76 -19.69 15.56
C TYR A 178 6.17 -19.39 16.06
N GLY A 179 7.18 -19.68 15.24
CA GLY A 179 8.57 -19.38 15.54
C GLY A 179 8.90 -17.89 15.48
N TYR A 180 10.01 -17.54 16.11
CA TYR A 180 10.55 -16.19 16.11
C TYR A 180 12.03 -16.22 15.77
N TYR A 181 12.51 -15.15 15.14
CA TYR A 181 13.94 -14.93 14.97
C TYR A 181 14.31 -13.47 15.25
N ARG A 182 15.59 -13.23 15.45
CA ARG A 182 16.12 -11.90 15.72
C ARG A 182 16.28 -11.11 14.43
N VAL A 183 15.77 -9.87 14.44
CA VAL A 183 15.98 -8.89 13.39
C VAL A 183 16.72 -7.70 13.98
N ALA A 184 17.77 -7.24 13.29
CA ALA A 184 18.48 -6.03 13.63
C ALA A 184 18.68 -5.17 12.39
N VAL A 185 18.28 -3.90 12.48
CA VAL A 185 18.50 -2.89 11.43
C VAL A 185 19.21 -1.71 12.07
N LEU A 186 20.44 -1.47 11.63
CA LEU A 186 21.29 -0.40 12.17
C LEU A 186 20.93 0.96 11.57
N PRO A 187 21.22 2.06 12.30
CA PRO A 187 21.00 3.41 11.77
C PRO A 187 21.98 3.71 10.63
N GLY A 188 21.55 4.56 9.69
CA GLY A 188 22.37 4.98 8.57
C GLY A 188 21.74 4.71 7.21
N ALA A 189 22.49 4.99 6.16
CA ALA A 189 22.10 4.69 4.79
C ALA A 189 22.17 3.17 4.54
N THR A 190 21.06 2.58 4.14
CA THR A 190 20.95 1.13 3.98
C THR A 190 20.15 0.83 2.71
N HIS A 191 20.66 -0.09 1.90
CA HIS A 191 19.92 -0.71 0.81
C HIS A 191 19.24 -1.97 1.35
N MET A 192 17.95 -2.13 1.09
CA MET A 192 17.15 -3.25 1.58
C MET A 192 16.45 -3.95 0.40
N ASP A 193 16.54 -5.26 0.36
CA ASP A 193 15.66 -6.10 -0.42
C ASP A 193 14.25 -6.17 0.21
N GLY A 194 13.32 -6.91 -0.41
CA GLY A 194 11.95 -6.98 0.06
C GLY A 194 11.81 -7.56 1.46
N VAL A 195 12.58 -8.60 1.79
CA VAL A 195 12.53 -9.26 3.10
C VAL A 195 13.03 -8.32 4.19
N HIS A 196 14.19 -7.70 4.00
CA HIS A 196 14.77 -6.77 4.99
C HIS A 196 13.90 -5.52 5.16
N ALA A 197 13.32 -5.00 4.08
CA ALA A 197 12.40 -3.88 4.15
C ALA A 197 11.13 -4.23 4.92
N LEU A 198 10.56 -5.44 4.70
CA LEU A 198 9.42 -5.92 5.47
C LEU A 198 9.78 -6.07 6.95
N GLN A 199 10.93 -6.67 7.28
CA GLN A 199 11.42 -6.77 8.64
C GLN A 199 11.50 -5.40 9.32
N TYR A 200 12.04 -4.40 8.62
CA TYR A 200 12.17 -3.03 9.14
C TYR A 200 10.82 -2.38 9.48
N VAL A 201 9.81 -2.53 8.62
CA VAL A 201 8.51 -1.87 8.82
C VAL A 201 7.50 -2.69 9.62
N ARG A 202 7.76 -3.97 9.85
CA ARG A 202 6.87 -4.87 10.61
C ARG A 202 7.30 -5.02 12.07
N SER A 203 8.60 -4.90 12.38
CA SER A 203 9.17 -5.06 13.72
C SER A 203 8.53 -4.10 14.74
N ARG A 204 8.30 -4.61 15.94
CA ARG A 204 7.60 -3.89 17.02
C ARG A 204 8.34 -3.94 18.35
N HIS A 205 8.93 -5.10 18.66
CA HIS A 205 9.57 -5.36 19.95
C HIS A 205 10.93 -4.67 20.01
N GLY A 206 11.30 -4.21 21.19
CA GLY A 206 12.56 -3.47 21.39
C GLY A 206 12.56 -2.01 20.94
N ASP A 207 11.49 -1.51 20.32
CA ASP A 207 11.32 -0.09 20.06
C ASP A 207 10.50 0.56 21.19
N VAL A 208 11.09 1.55 21.85
CA VAL A 208 10.45 2.25 22.99
C VAL A 208 9.14 2.94 22.60
N ARG A 209 8.98 3.29 21.32
CA ARG A 209 7.79 3.96 20.78
C ARG A 209 6.81 3.00 20.10
N GLY A 210 7.11 1.70 20.09
CA GLY A 210 6.24 0.62 19.62
C GLY A 210 5.62 0.88 18.24
N ASP A 211 4.30 0.83 18.16
CA ASP A 211 3.51 0.99 16.93
C ASP A 211 3.67 2.38 16.28
N PHE A 212 4.01 3.40 17.04
CA PHE A 212 4.21 4.75 16.48
C PHE A 212 5.49 4.82 15.65
N ALA A 213 6.58 4.26 16.14
CA ALA A 213 7.83 4.18 15.38
C ALA A 213 7.66 3.28 14.14
N ARG A 214 6.85 2.22 14.24
CA ARG A 214 6.49 1.38 13.10
C ARG A 214 5.77 2.19 12.02
N SER A 215 4.81 3.05 12.39
CA SER A 215 4.10 3.91 11.46
C SER A 215 5.03 4.90 10.73
N GLU A 216 6.01 5.47 11.42
CA GLU A 216 7.03 6.33 10.81
C GLU A 216 7.91 5.56 9.81
N ARG A 217 8.33 4.33 10.15
CA ARG A 217 9.10 3.45 9.25
C ARG A 217 8.30 3.08 8.00
N GLN A 218 7.01 2.82 8.14
CA GLN A 218 6.12 2.57 7.00
C GLN A 218 6.01 3.78 6.06
N GLN A 219 5.93 4.99 6.60
CA GLN A 219 5.96 6.21 5.78
C GLN A 219 7.32 6.39 5.09
N GLN A 220 8.43 6.10 5.77
CA GLN A 220 9.77 6.13 5.15
C GLN A 220 9.87 5.14 4.00
N LEU A 221 9.42 3.90 4.20
CA LEU A 221 9.44 2.87 3.16
C LEU A 221 8.59 3.28 1.96
N LEU A 222 7.40 3.84 2.17
CA LEU A 222 6.55 4.30 1.06
C LEU A 222 7.26 5.36 0.20
N LEU A 223 7.97 6.28 0.83
CA LEU A 223 8.74 7.29 0.12
C LEU A 223 9.94 6.70 -0.64
N ALA A 224 10.60 5.68 -0.08
CA ALA A 224 11.67 4.97 -0.74
C ALA A 224 11.16 4.15 -1.94
N ILE A 225 10.06 3.42 -1.79
CA ILE A 225 9.39 2.72 -2.91
C ILE A 225 9.05 3.71 -4.02
N LYS A 226 8.47 4.88 -3.68
CA LYS A 226 8.16 5.93 -4.64
C LYS A 226 9.41 6.42 -5.38
N ALA A 227 10.52 6.60 -4.68
CA ALA A 227 11.77 7.06 -5.29
C ALA A 227 12.30 6.06 -6.31
N GLU A 228 12.33 4.77 -5.97
CA GLU A 228 12.76 3.70 -6.89
C GLU A 228 11.76 3.51 -8.05
N ALA A 229 10.46 3.55 -7.76
CA ALA A 229 9.42 3.44 -8.79
C ALA A 229 9.44 4.60 -9.80
N SER A 230 10.10 5.72 -9.50
CA SER A 230 10.25 6.84 -10.44
C SER A 230 11.07 6.49 -11.68
N HIS A 231 11.83 5.41 -11.63
CA HIS A 231 12.63 4.87 -12.76
C HIS A 231 11.83 3.90 -13.64
N LEU A 232 10.62 3.49 -13.21
CA LEU A 232 9.77 2.60 -13.98
C LEU A 232 9.11 3.33 -15.15
N ASN A 233 9.01 2.63 -16.28
CA ASN A 233 8.26 3.11 -17.44
C ASN A 233 6.83 2.55 -17.42
N VAL A 234 5.91 3.23 -18.11
CA VAL A 234 4.54 2.76 -18.29
C VAL A 234 4.49 1.35 -18.91
N THR A 235 5.50 1.00 -19.70
CA THR A 235 5.67 -0.33 -20.31
C THR A 235 5.96 -1.43 -19.30
N ASP A 236 6.43 -1.11 -18.08
CA ASP A 236 6.77 -2.09 -17.05
C ASP A 236 5.54 -2.50 -16.21
N LEU A 237 4.47 -1.68 -16.24
CA LEU A 237 3.24 -1.92 -15.49
C LEU A 237 2.58 -3.28 -15.76
N PRO A 238 2.50 -3.78 -17.02
CA PRO A 238 1.93 -5.09 -17.28
C PRO A 238 2.69 -6.23 -16.60
N ALA A 239 4.02 -6.18 -16.65
CA ALA A 239 4.87 -7.18 -16.00
C ALA A 239 4.74 -7.13 -14.48
N LEU A 240 4.65 -5.92 -13.91
CA LEU A 240 4.38 -5.72 -12.50
C LEU A 240 3.01 -6.29 -12.11
N ALA A 241 1.94 -5.91 -12.81
CA ALA A 241 0.59 -6.38 -12.50
C ALA A 241 0.48 -7.91 -12.55
N SER A 242 1.11 -8.56 -13.54
CA SER A 242 1.09 -10.03 -13.65
C SER A 242 1.88 -10.73 -12.53
N ALA A 243 2.93 -10.09 -12.02
CA ALA A 243 3.76 -10.64 -10.93
C ALA A 243 3.04 -10.62 -9.56
N PHE A 244 2.01 -9.76 -9.40
CA PHE A 244 1.32 -9.53 -8.13
C PHE A 244 -0.09 -10.14 -8.07
N ASN A 245 -0.38 -11.16 -8.86
CA ASN A 245 -1.70 -11.76 -8.94
C ASN A 245 -2.26 -12.14 -7.55
N GLY A 246 -3.27 -11.39 -7.10
CA GLY A 246 -3.94 -11.58 -5.82
C GLY A 246 -3.23 -10.95 -4.60
N GLU A 247 -1.98 -10.53 -4.71
CA GLU A 247 -1.19 -9.95 -3.60
C GLU A 247 -1.31 -8.43 -3.50
N ILE A 248 -1.79 -7.79 -4.57
CA ILE A 248 -2.18 -6.37 -4.58
C ILE A 248 -3.62 -6.27 -5.06
N LYS A 249 -4.45 -5.53 -4.32
CA LYS A 249 -5.83 -5.23 -4.68
C LYS A 249 -6.02 -3.73 -4.70
N THR A 250 -6.79 -3.21 -5.65
CA THR A 250 -7.08 -1.78 -5.73
C THR A 250 -8.43 -1.54 -6.39
N SER A 251 -9.07 -0.43 -6.02
CA SER A 251 -10.24 0.09 -6.73
C SER A 251 -9.88 0.85 -8.00
N MET A 252 -8.60 1.21 -8.18
CA MET A 252 -8.14 2.00 -9.32
C MET A 252 -8.20 1.21 -10.62
N GLY A 253 -8.85 1.79 -11.63
CA GLY A 253 -8.71 1.29 -13.00
C GLY A 253 -7.35 1.64 -13.60
N LEU A 254 -7.00 0.96 -14.70
CA LEU A 254 -5.70 1.12 -15.37
C LEU A 254 -5.42 2.57 -15.79
N ASP A 255 -6.43 3.28 -16.31
CA ASP A 255 -6.27 4.68 -16.74
C ASP A 255 -5.97 5.60 -15.54
N ARG A 256 -6.59 5.32 -14.38
CA ARG A 256 -6.31 6.04 -13.13
C ARG A 256 -4.87 5.81 -12.69
N MET A 257 -4.41 4.55 -12.68
CA MET A 257 -3.03 4.20 -12.34
C MET A 257 -2.02 4.89 -13.27
N ARG A 258 -2.28 4.86 -14.57
CA ARG A 258 -1.43 5.54 -15.58
C ARG A 258 -1.40 7.05 -15.37
N SER A 259 -2.55 7.66 -15.09
CA SER A 259 -2.67 9.09 -14.78
C SER A 259 -1.84 9.48 -13.55
N LEU A 260 -1.84 8.66 -12.48
CA LEU A 260 -1.06 8.91 -11.27
C LEU A 260 0.45 8.84 -11.51
N LEU A 261 0.91 7.97 -12.40
CA LEU A 261 2.33 7.90 -12.75
C LEU A 261 2.86 9.18 -13.37
N THR A 262 2.02 9.93 -14.10
CA THR A 262 2.46 11.20 -14.75
C THR A 262 2.85 12.27 -13.73
N ILE A 263 2.29 12.22 -12.53
CA ILE A 263 2.53 13.20 -11.46
C ILE A 263 3.40 12.65 -10.32
N ALA A 264 3.70 11.35 -10.31
CA ALA A 264 4.38 10.70 -9.18
C ALA A 264 5.71 11.39 -8.79
N ASN A 265 6.45 11.92 -9.76
CA ASN A 265 7.74 12.57 -9.54
C ASN A 265 7.63 14.02 -9.00
N GLU A 266 6.43 14.60 -9.01
CA GLU A 266 6.22 15.97 -8.54
C GLU A 266 6.16 16.08 -7.00
N PHE A 267 5.94 14.95 -6.31
CA PHE A 267 5.79 14.88 -4.86
C PHE A 267 7.04 14.34 -4.19
N SER A 268 7.92 15.22 -3.69
CA SER A 268 9.15 14.82 -3.01
C SER A 268 9.57 15.84 -1.96
N GLY A 269 10.37 15.39 -0.99
CA GLY A 269 11.00 16.22 0.01
C GLY A 269 10.02 17.07 0.85
N PRO A 270 10.16 18.38 0.87
CA PRO A 270 9.39 19.27 1.74
C PRO A 270 7.90 19.35 1.39
N ASN A 271 7.50 18.86 0.22
CA ASN A 271 6.12 18.88 -0.23
C ASN A 271 5.29 17.69 0.28
N VAL A 272 5.90 16.81 1.09
CA VAL A 272 5.21 15.66 1.68
C VAL A 272 5.07 15.87 3.18
N HIS A 273 3.85 16.14 3.63
CA HIS A 273 3.52 16.26 5.04
C HIS A 273 3.23 14.88 5.63
N ARG A 274 3.88 14.57 6.75
CA ARG A 274 3.74 13.28 7.42
C ARG A 274 3.14 13.45 8.79
N VAL A 275 2.03 12.78 9.04
CA VAL A 275 1.30 12.80 10.29
C VAL A 275 1.14 11.37 10.81
N VAL A 276 1.41 11.17 12.08
CA VAL A 276 1.11 9.93 12.80
C VAL A 276 0.23 10.31 14.00
N LEU A 277 -0.88 9.61 14.19
CA LEU A 277 -1.78 9.85 15.31
C LEU A 277 -1.19 9.25 16.60
N VAL A 278 -0.29 10.01 17.22
CA VAL A 278 0.39 9.71 18.50
C VAL A 278 -0.18 10.63 19.60
N PRO A 279 0.13 10.45 20.87
CA PRO A 279 -0.17 11.46 21.88
C PRO A 279 0.33 12.86 21.45
N PRO A 280 -0.48 13.92 21.59
CA PRO A 280 -1.73 14.00 22.35
C PRO A 280 -3.01 13.69 21.56
N TYR A 281 -2.93 13.19 20.31
CA TYR A 281 -4.10 12.83 19.49
C TYR A 281 -4.76 11.53 19.96
N THR A 282 -3.98 10.66 20.60
CA THR A 282 -4.43 9.34 21.05
C THR A 282 -3.85 9.02 22.41
N SER A 283 -4.48 8.06 23.10
CA SER A 283 -3.98 7.47 24.34
C SER A 283 -4.15 5.96 24.32
N GLU A 284 -3.18 5.24 24.86
CA GLU A 284 -3.28 3.78 25.00
C GLU A 284 -4.14 3.43 26.22
N GLY A 285 -4.84 2.28 26.15
CA GLY A 285 -5.66 1.78 27.22
C GLY A 285 -6.28 0.43 26.93
N TYR A 286 -7.30 0.07 27.68
CA TYR A 286 -8.01 -1.20 27.56
C TYR A 286 -9.51 -0.99 27.39
N ALA A 287 -10.12 -1.75 26.49
CA ALA A 287 -11.55 -1.90 26.35
C ALA A 287 -11.90 -3.38 26.64
N GLY A 288 -12.34 -3.67 27.87
CA GLY A 288 -12.37 -5.04 28.38
C GLY A 288 -10.97 -5.64 28.43
N ASP A 289 -10.77 -6.80 27.84
CA ASP A 289 -9.47 -7.48 27.76
C ASP A 289 -8.62 -7.06 26.55
N GLN A 290 -9.13 -6.16 25.72
CA GLN A 290 -8.44 -5.70 24.51
C GLN A 290 -7.57 -4.47 24.78
N SER A 291 -6.26 -4.57 24.49
CA SER A 291 -5.40 -3.38 24.39
C SER A 291 -5.83 -2.56 23.18
N VAL A 292 -6.12 -1.28 23.36
CA VAL A 292 -6.68 -0.40 22.32
C VAL A 292 -6.05 0.99 22.40
N VAL A 293 -6.26 1.75 21.33
CA VAL A 293 -5.86 3.15 21.22
C VAL A 293 -7.14 4.03 21.21
N PHE A 294 -7.31 4.86 22.21
CA PHE A 294 -8.46 5.77 22.30
C PHE A 294 -8.16 7.07 21.56
N PRO A 295 -9.06 7.53 20.67
CA PRO A 295 -8.91 8.79 19.96
C PRO A 295 -9.34 10.01 20.80
N ASP A 296 -8.61 11.12 20.70
CA ASP A 296 -9.08 12.45 21.08
C ASP A 296 -9.67 13.15 19.85
N TRP A 297 -10.97 13.01 19.66
CA TRP A 297 -11.68 13.58 18.50
C TRP A 297 -11.61 15.09 18.42
N ASN A 298 -11.49 15.78 19.55
CA ASN A 298 -11.38 17.24 19.57
C ASN A 298 -10.06 17.72 18.95
N ARG A 299 -9.05 16.86 18.93
CA ARG A 299 -7.75 17.15 18.33
C ARG A 299 -7.60 16.53 16.94
N ILE A 300 -8.11 15.30 16.75
CA ILE A 300 -7.97 14.56 15.50
C ILE A 300 -8.79 15.21 14.39
N LEU A 301 -10.08 15.50 14.60
CA LEU A 301 -10.94 15.99 13.53
C LEU A 301 -10.47 17.33 12.95
N PRO A 302 -10.07 18.35 13.73
CA PRO A 302 -9.51 19.58 13.16
C PRO A 302 -8.25 19.33 12.32
N LEU A 303 -7.33 18.49 12.81
CA LEU A 303 -6.11 18.12 12.07
C LEU A 303 -6.44 17.44 10.74
N VAL A 304 -7.38 16.48 10.78
CA VAL A 304 -7.78 15.71 9.59
C VAL A 304 -8.48 16.63 8.60
N HIS A 305 -9.45 17.43 9.01
CA HIS A 305 -10.19 18.33 8.10
C HIS A 305 -9.31 19.43 7.50
N GLN A 306 -8.26 19.86 8.21
CA GLN A 306 -7.26 20.77 7.63
C GLN A 306 -6.44 20.11 6.53
N SER A 307 -6.14 18.81 6.70
CA SER A 307 -5.26 18.05 5.80
C SER A 307 -6.03 17.34 4.68
N PHE A 308 -7.31 17.04 4.92
CA PHE A 308 -8.21 16.28 4.04
C PHE A 308 -9.58 17.00 3.93
N PRO A 309 -9.63 18.24 3.41
CA PRO A 309 -10.83 19.04 3.30
C PRO A 309 -11.87 18.43 2.36
#